data_bbe75ae9d00482313b55388501045114
#
_entry.id   bbe75ae9d00482313b55388501045114
#
_cell.length_a   1.000
_cell.length_b   1.000
_cell.length_c   1.000
_cell.angle_alpha   90.00
_cell.angle_beta   90.00
_cell.angle_gamma   90.00
#
_symmetry.space_group_name_H-M   'P 1'
#
loop_
_entity.id
_entity.type
_entity.pdbx_description
1 polymer ?
#
loop_
_entity_poly.entity_id
_entity_poly.type
_entity_poly.pdbx_seq_one_letter_code
_entity_poly.pdbx_strand_id
1 'polypeptide(L)'
;ISLVANWFTAILVGCIYLIWGIIYNQKPLNWKKKPILGWLANSIVGGLLFAVGWFLVMNDQLNYRIIPLDMSLFEYMLPYLLCFSSIALLTTLVDRNGDTDSGDRTLPALYGKMPTLLLSLIFFCAAFVFALHHGDPLASTAACVSIPFFVFTVMRRFEKDVLRAIRYPIFILNFFTLSIYPWLSVPLLITFYLSKYYYWHRFDLHYPTFLVDHD
;
A
#
# COMPACT_ATOMS: atom_id res chain seq x y z
N ILE A 1 -6.41 9.88 -18.26
CA ILE A 1 -5.91 8.61 -18.84
C ILE A 1 -6.98 7.51 -18.68
N SER A 2 -7.52 7.24 -17.49
CA SER A 2 -8.52 6.17 -17.28
C SER A 2 -9.80 6.30 -18.12
N LEU A 3 -10.29 7.52 -18.33
CA LEU A 3 -11.46 7.79 -19.17
C LEU A 3 -11.21 7.49 -20.66
N VAL A 4 -9.96 7.67 -21.10
CA VAL A 4 -9.57 7.39 -22.49
C VAL A 4 -9.36 5.89 -22.71
N ALA A 5 -8.88 5.19 -21.68
CA ALA A 5 -8.58 3.77 -21.78
C ALA A 5 -9.84 2.88 -21.68
N ASN A 6 -10.68 3.08 -20.65
CA ASN A 6 -11.86 2.26 -20.43
C ASN A 6 -12.80 2.94 -19.41
N TRP A 7 -14.12 2.97 -19.68
CA TRP A 7 -15.12 3.49 -18.74
C TRP A 7 -15.14 2.74 -17.40
N PHE A 8 -14.83 1.45 -17.41
CA PHE A 8 -14.79 0.63 -16.19
C PHE A 8 -13.62 1.03 -15.26
N THR A 9 -12.43 1.27 -15.82
CA THR A 9 -11.30 1.80 -15.04
C THR A 9 -11.58 3.19 -14.49
N ALA A 10 -12.36 4.01 -15.20
CA ALA A 10 -12.80 5.31 -14.70
C ALA A 10 -13.72 5.17 -13.48
N ILE A 11 -14.62 4.18 -13.47
CA ILE A 11 -15.48 3.86 -12.31
C ILE A 11 -14.62 3.42 -11.12
N LEU A 12 -13.63 2.52 -11.34
CA LEU A 12 -12.73 2.08 -10.26
C LEU A 12 -11.95 3.24 -9.65
N VAL A 13 -11.41 4.14 -10.47
CA VAL A 13 -10.74 5.38 -10.00
C VAL A 13 -11.71 6.28 -9.25
N GLY A 14 -12.96 6.41 -9.73
CA GLY A 14 -14.03 7.11 -9.01
C GLY A 14 -14.31 6.49 -7.63
N CYS A 15 -14.36 5.16 -7.53
CA CYS A 15 -14.52 4.45 -6.25
C CYS A 15 -13.33 4.71 -5.30
N ILE A 16 -12.10 4.70 -5.82
CA ILE A 16 -10.91 5.06 -5.03
C ILE A 16 -11.04 6.48 -4.47
N TYR A 17 -11.41 7.43 -5.31
CA TYR A 17 -11.62 8.82 -4.88
C TYR A 17 -12.74 8.94 -3.83
N LEU A 18 -13.86 8.25 -4.03
CA LEU A 18 -14.96 8.23 -3.06
C LEU A 18 -14.52 7.66 -1.71
N ILE A 19 -13.76 6.56 -1.71
CA ILE A 19 -13.31 5.91 -0.47
C ILE A 19 -12.27 6.79 0.24
N TRP A 20 -11.17 7.18 -0.42
CA TRP A 20 -10.10 7.93 0.20
C TRP A 20 -10.42 9.42 0.37
N GLY A 21 -11.04 10.05 -0.65
CA GLY A 21 -11.34 11.48 -0.63
C GLY A 21 -12.50 11.82 0.29
N ILE A 22 -13.57 11.04 0.24
CA ILE A 22 -14.83 11.35 0.93
C ILE A 22 -15.01 10.50 2.19
N ILE A 23 -15.15 9.19 2.04
CA ILE A 23 -15.53 8.29 3.13
C ILE A 23 -14.46 8.27 4.24
N TYR A 24 -13.20 8.23 3.85
CA TYR A 24 -12.07 8.17 4.77
C TYR A 24 -11.88 9.48 5.55
N ASN A 25 -11.99 10.64 4.87
CA ASN A 25 -11.63 11.93 5.44
C ASN A 25 -12.79 12.78 5.94
N GLN A 26 -13.99 12.70 5.32
CA GLN A 26 -15.07 13.65 5.57
C GLN A 26 -16.08 13.18 6.61
N LYS A 27 -16.58 14.13 7.41
CA LYS A 27 -17.72 13.88 8.30
C LYS A 27 -19.00 13.74 7.46
N PRO A 28 -19.98 12.92 7.87
CA PRO A 28 -20.05 12.18 9.14
C PRO A 28 -19.33 10.83 9.15
N LEU A 29 -18.83 10.33 8.03
CA LEU A 29 -18.26 8.99 7.92
C LEU A 29 -16.88 8.89 8.60
N ASN A 30 -15.93 9.71 8.21
CA ASN A 30 -14.60 9.87 8.80
C ASN A 30 -13.94 8.54 9.27
N TRP A 31 -13.84 7.60 8.32
CA TRP A 31 -13.39 6.24 8.63
C TRP A 31 -11.98 6.16 9.18
N LYS A 32 -11.12 7.15 8.89
CA LYS A 32 -9.76 7.21 9.43
C LYS A 32 -9.71 7.17 10.98
N LYS A 33 -10.78 7.66 11.65
CA LYS A 33 -10.90 7.67 13.11
C LYS A 33 -11.49 6.38 13.68
N LYS A 34 -11.85 5.42 12.85
CA LYS A 34 -12.46 4.15 13.25
C LYS A 34 -11.47 3.02 13.01
N PRO A 35 -11.18 2.17 14.03
CA PRO A 35 -10.03 1.26 14.00
C PRO A 35 -10.03 0.32 12.79
N ILE A 36 -11.11 -0.43 12.63
CA ILE A 36 -11.22 -1.42 11.56
C ILE A 36 -11.51 -0.76 10.21
N LEU A 37 -12.40 0.26 10.19
CA LEU A 37 -12.84 0.90 8.95
C LEU A 37 -11.72 1.72 8.30
N GLY A 38 -10.87 2.38 9.08
CA GLY A 38 -9.71 3.12 8.58
C GLY A 38 -8.71 2.19 7.87
N TRP A 39 -8.36 1.09 8.52
CA TRP A 39 -7.49 0.07 7.92
C TRP A 39 -8.14 -0.60 6.71
N LEU A 40 -9.43 -0.98 6.81
CA LEU A 40 -10.17 -1.61 5.72
C LEU A 40 -10.28 -0.71 4.49
N ALA A 41 -10.53 0.60 4.67
CA ALA A 41 -10.55 1.56 3.57
C ALA A 41 -9.22 1.59 2.80
N ASN A 42 -8.10 1.61 3.52
CA ASN A 42 -6.77 1.55 2.91
C ASN A 42 -6.56 0.23 2.16
N SER A 43 -6.93 -0.90 2.76
CA SER A 43 -6.81 -2.22 2.14
C SER A 43 -7.65 -2.34 0.87
N ILE A 44 -8.91 -1.91 0.90
CA ILE A 44 -9.81 -1.92 -0.28
C ILE A 44 -9.22 -1.06 -1.40
N VAL A 45 -8.74 0.14 -1.08
CA VAL A 45 -8.13 1.02 -2.10
C VAL A 45 -6.88 0.40 -2.69
N GLY A 46 -6.04 -0.28 -1.89
CA GLY A 46 -4.90 -1.06 -2.41
C GLY A 46 -5.33 -2.12 -3.42
N GLY A 47 -6.40 -2.86 -3.13
CA GLY A 47 -6.98 -3.83 -4.07
C GLY A 47 -7.56 -3.16 -5.33
N LEU A 48 -8.25 -2.04 -5.19
CA LEU A 48 -8.79 -1.30 -6.34
C LEU A 48 -7.68 -0.75 -7.24
N LEU A 49 -6.57 -0.29 -6.67
CA LEU A 49 -5.40 0.15 -7.45
C LEU A 49 -4.82 -1.00 -8.28
N PHE A 50 -4.69 -2.19 -7.70
CA PHE A 50 -4.29 -3.39 -8.45
C PHE A 50 -5.28 -3.70 -9.57
N ALA A 51 -6.58 -3.68 -9.28
CA ALA A 51 -7.63 -3.94 -10.28
C ALA A 51 -7.61 -2.92 -11.43
N VAL A 52 -7.34 -1.63 -11.16
CA VAL A 52 -7.15 -0.63 -12.23
C VAL A 52 -6.02 -1.04 -13.17
N GLY A 53 -4.86 -1.43 -12.64
CA GLY A 53 -3.73 -1.91 -13.45
C GLY A 53 -4.10 -3.15 -14.26
N TRP A 54 -4.75 -4.13 -13.63
CA TRP A 54 -5.21 -5.35 -14.28
C TRP A 54 -6.12 -5.08 -15.47
N PHE A 55 -7.16 -4.26 -15.29
CA PHE A 55 -8.11 -3.96 -16.36
C PHE A 55 -7.53 -3.09 -17.47
N LEU A 56 -6.53 -2.25 -17.18
CA LEU A 56 -5.81 -1.50 -18.21
C LEU A 56 -5.05 -2.44 -19.14
N VAL A 57 -4.33 -3.42 -18.59
CA VAL A 57 -3.56 -4.39 -19.38
C VAL A 57 -4.48 -5.33 -20.15
N MET A 58 -5.52 -5.87 -19.52
CA MET A 58 -6.46 -6.79 -20.14
C MET A 58 -7.25 -6.13 -21.29
N ASN A 59 -7.64 -4.86 -21.13
CA ASN A 59 -8.33 -4.13 -22.18
C ASN A 59 -7.45 -3.93 -23.43
N ASP A 60 -6.17 -3.70 -23.24
CA ASP A 60 -5.21 -3.51 -24.34
C ASP A 60 -4.94 -4.82 -25.09
N GLN A 61 -4.77 -5.93 -24.37
CA GLN A 61 -4.44 -7.23 -24.96
C GLN A 61 -5.61 -7.92 -25.66
N LEU A 62 -6.83 -7.78 -25.15
CA LEU A 62 -7.95 -8.64 -25.55
C LEU A 62 -9.03 -7.93 -26.34
N ASN A 63 -8.97 -6.61 -26.55
CA ASN A 63 -10.00 -5.81 -27.24
C ASN A 63 -11.43 -6.02 -26.68
N TYR A 64 -11.55 -6.38 -25.38
CA TYR A 64 -12.85 -6.67 -24.79
C TYR A 64 -13.61 -5.38 -24.46
N ARG A 65 -14.84 -5.28 -24.96
CA ARG A 65 -15.80 -4.25 -24.54
C ARG A 65 -16.38 -4.49 -23.14
N ILE A 66 -16.40 -5.75 -22.70
CA ILE A 66 -16.87 -6.17 -21.38
C ILE A 66 -15.83 -7.15 -20.83
N ILE A 67 -15.16 -6.79 -19.75
CA ILE A 67 -14.18 -7.65 -19.10
C ILE A 67 -14.91 -8.40 -17.99
N PRO A 68 -15.02 -9.74 -18.07
CA PRO A 68 -15.64 -10.51 -17.00
C PRO A 68 -14.79 -10.38 -15.74
N LEU A 69 -15.44 -10.19 -14.59
CA LEU A 69 -14.82 -10.34 -13.28
C LEU A 69 -14.48 -11.82 -13.11
N ASP A 70 -13.24 -12.17 -13.40
CA ASP A 70 -12.75 -13.53 -13.26
C ASP A 70 -12.10 -13.73 -11.89
N MET A 71 -12.20 -14.94 -11.37
CA MET A 71 -11.59 -15.31 -10.08
C MET A 71 -10.07 -15.14 -10.10
N SER A 72 -9.43 -15.23 -11.26
CA SER A 72 -8.00 -14.99 -11.44
C SER A 72 -7.57 -13.58 -10.97
N LEU A 73 -8.42 -12.55 -11.17
CA LEU A 73 -8.14 -11.22 -10.64
C LEU A 73 -7.94 -11.26 -9.12
N PHE A 74 -8.85 -11.93 -8.39
CA PHE A 74 -8.79 -11.99 -6.94
C PHE A 74 -7.58 -12.82 -6.45
N GLU A 75 -7.26 -13.89 -7.15
CA GLU A 75 -6.11 -14.73 -6.85
C GLU A 75 -4.78 -13.99 -6.97
N TYR A 76 -4.57 -13.28 -8.09
CA TYR A 76 -3.36 -12.47 -8.30
C TYR A 76 -3.34 -11.18 -7.47
N MET A 77 -4.48 -10.59 -7.15
CA MET A 77 -4.58 -9.41 -6.32
C MET A 77 -4.25 -9.69 -4.84
N LEU A 78 -4.59 -10.88 -4.34
CA LEU A 78 -4.54 -11.21 -2.92
C LEU A 78 -3.16 -11.01 -2.27
N PRO A 79 -2.03 -11.44 -2.86
CA PRO A 79 -0.70 -11.17 -2.30
C PRO A 79 -0.42 -9.68 -2.13
N TYR A 80 -0.73 -8.86 -3.13
CA TYR A 80 -0.52 -7.41 -3.09
C TYR A 80 -1.44 -6.73 -2.08
N LEU A 81 -2.70 -7.15 -2.00
CA LEU A 81 -3.66 -6.67 -1.01
C LEU A 81 -3.17 -6.92 0.41
N LEU A 82 -2.65 -8.13 0.69
CA LEU A 82 -2.12 -8.49 2.00
C LEU A 82 -0.84 -7.71 2.35
N CYS A 83 0.08 -7.55 1.38
CA CYS A 83 1.24 -6.68 1.56
C CYS A 83 0.83 -5.24 1.87
N PHE A 84 -0.09 -4.69 1.09
CA PHE A 84 -0.58 -3.32 1.29
C PHE A 84 -1.27 -3.17 2.66
N SER A 85 -2.12 -4.12 3.03
CA SER A 85 -2.80 -4.16 4.33
C SER A 85 -1.82 -4.23 5.50
N SER A 86 -0.74 -5.00 5.35
CA SER A 86 0.34 -5.11 6.33
C SER A 86 1.06 -3.76 6.51
N ILE A 87 1.43 -3.11 5.42
CA ILE A 87 2.11 -1.81 5.45
C ILE A 87 1.18 -0.72 6.01
N ALA A 88 -0.11 -0.74 5.65
CA ALA A 88 -1.10 0.19 6.19
C ALA A 88 -1.24 0.10 7.72
N LEU A 89 -1.11 -1.09 8.31
CA LEU A 89 -1.05 -1.25 9.77
C LEU A 89 0.19 -0.59 10.38
N LEU A 90 1.36 -0.73 9.74
CA LEU A 90 2.59 -0.13 10.23
C LEU A 90 2.59 1.40 10.09
N THR A 91 2.00 1.95 9.04
CA THR A 91 1.89 3.42 8.88
C THR A 91 1.01 4.03 9.97
N THR A 92 -0.14 3.41 10.28
CA THR A 92 -0.98 3.86 11.40
C THR A 92 -0.31 3.67 12.76
N LEU A 93 0.64 2.73 12.88
CA LEU A 93 1.41 2.55 14.11
C LEU A 93 2.41 3.70 14.35
N VAL A 94 3.00 4.26 13.29
CA VAL A 94 3.88 5.44 13.39
C VAL A 94 3.11 6.64 13.94
N ASP A 95 1.87 6.82 13.51
CA ASP A 95 1.01 7.94 13.90
C ASP A 95 0.32 7.74 15.27
N ARG A 96 0.54 6.59 15.94
CA ARG A 96 -0.18 6.17 17.14
C ARG A 96 -0.23 7.22 18.24
N ASN A 97 0.88 7.90 18.53
CA ASN A 97 0.94 8.89 19.62
C ASN A 97 0.06 10.10 19.28
N GLY A 98 0.16 10.63 18.07
CA GLY A 98 -0.68 11.72 17.59
C GLY A 98 -2.17 11.35 17.55
N ASP A 99 -2.50 10.10 17.14
CA ASP A 99 -3.86 9.58 17.16
C ASP A 99 -4.43 9.49 18.58
N THR A 100 -3.61 9.02 19.53
CA THR A 100 -4.02 8.92 20.94
C THR A 100 -4.27 10.31 21.54
N ASP A 101 -3.39 11.28 21.28
CA ASP A 101 -3.49 12.65 21.76
C ASP A 101 -4.71 13.38 21.16
N SER A 102 -5.06 13.08 19.91
CA SER A 102 -6.26 13.62 19.25
C SER A 102 -7.56 12.88 19.57
N GLY A 103 -7.49 11.79 20.36
CA GLY A 103 -8.63 10.94 20.71
C GLY A 103 -9.14 10.07 19.57
N ASP A 104 -8.32 9.85 18.53
CA ASP A 104 -8.66 9.00 17.41
C ASP A 104 -8.50 7.52 17.78
N ARG A 105 -9.46 6.70 17.36
CA ARG A 105 -9.50 5.26 17.69
C ARG A 105 -8.95 4.42 16.56
N THR A 106 -7.67 4.54 16.27
CA THR A 106 -7.02 3.67 15.28
C THR A 106 -6.68 2.30 15.89
N LEU A 107 -6.41 1.29 15.04
CA LEU A 107 -6.05 -0.05 15.52
C LEU A 107 -4.86 -0.03 16.51
N PRO A 108 -3.74 0.65 16.21
CA PRO A 108 -2.63 0.75 17.15
C PRO A 108 -2.94 1.54 18.41
N ALA A 109 -3.82 2.56 18.33
CA ALA A 109 -4.24 3.33 19.51
C ALA A 109 -5.05 2.47 20.48
N LEU A 110 -5.93 1.57 19.99
CA LEU A 110 -6.77 0.71 20.82
C LEU A 110 -6.05 -0.54 21.32
N TYR A 111 -5.40 -1.27 20.43
CA TYR A 111 -4.83 -2.58 20.74
C TYR A 111 -3.35 -2.55 21.11
N GLY A 112 -2.68 -1.41 20.88
CA GLY A 112 -1.29 -1.22 21.20
C GLY A 112 -0.31 -1.71 20.12
N LYS A 113 0.97 -1.53 20.40
CA LYS A 113 2.06 -1.76 19.44
C LYS A 113 2.21 -3.24 19.06
N MET A 114 2.28 -4.14 20.05
CA MET A 114 2.58 -5.56 19.78
C MET A 114 1.55 -6.30 18.93
N PRO A 115 0.23 -6.23 19.20
CA PRO A 115 -0.76 -6.87 18.36
C PRO A 115 -0.73 -6.34 16.92
N THR A 116 -0.49 -5.05 16.73
CA THR A 116 -0.38 -4.44 15.40
C THR A 116 0.83 -4.97 14.64
N LEU A 117 1.99 -5.08 15.28
CA LEU A 117 3.21 -5.63 14.67
C LEU A 117 3.03 -7.11 14.28
N LEU A 118 2.44 -7.91 15.16
CA LEU A 118 2.19 -9.33 14.89
C LEU A 118 1.20 -9.51 13.75
N LEU A 119 0.10 -8.75 13.73
CA LEU A 119 -0.88 -8.80 12.67
C LEU A 119 -0.28 -8.39 11.31
N SER A 120 0.55 -7.36 11.31
CA SER A 120 1.29 -6.93 10.12
C SER A 120 2.22 -8.04 9.61
N LEU A 121 3.01 -8.67 10.48
CA LEU A 121 3.87 -9.79 10.11
C LEU A 121 3.06 -10.98 9.56
N ILE A 122 1.92 -11.33 10.18
CA ILE A 122 1.05 -12.42 9.72
C ILE A 122 0.53 -12.14 8.31
N PHE A 123 0.03 -10.94 8.03
CA PHE A 123 -0.44 -10.56 6.70
C PHE A 123 0.69 -10.60 5.67
N PHE A 124 1.88 -10.15 6.06
CA PHE A 124 3.02 -10.14 5.14
C PHE A 124 3.53 -11.57 4.83
N CYS A 125 3.57 -12.44 5.82
CA CYS A 125 3.89 -13.87 5.61
C CYS A 125 2.80 -14.57 4.77
N ALA A 126 1.52 -14.27 5.01
CA ALA A 126 0.42 -14.79 4.20
C ALA A 126 0.54 -14.32 2.74
N ALA A 127 0.89 -13.06 2.51
CA ALA A 127 1.15 -12.53 1.17
C ALA A 127 2.24 -13.34 0.44
N PHE A 128 3.34 -13.66 1.12
CA PHE A 128 4.41 -14.49 0.57
C PHE A 128 3.92 -15.88 0.18
N VAL A 129 3.17 -16.54 1.07
CA VAL A 129 2.64 -17.90 0.81
C VAL A 129 1.68 -17.88 -0.39
N PHE A 130 0.76 -16.93 -0.45
CA PHE A 130 -0.17 -16.81 -1.59
C PHE A 130 0.56 -16.46 -2.89
N ALA A 131 1.56 -15.58 -2.86
CA ALA A 131 2.37 -15.25 -4.02
C ALA A 131 3.12 -16.49 -4.57
N LEU A 132 3.67 -17.32 -3.68
CA LEU A 132 4.29 -18.60 -4.07
C LEU A 132 3.28 -19.56 -4.67
N HIS A 133 2.08 -19.68 -4.05
CA HIS A 133 1.04 -20.60 -4.51
C HIS A 133 0.54 -20.25 -5.91
N HIS A 134 0.40 -18.96 -6.21
CA HIS A 134 -0.04 -18.49 -7.53
C HIS A 134 1.11 -18.30 -8.54
N GLY A 135 2.33 -18.63 -8.15
CA GLY A 135 3.49 -18.54 -9.04
C GLY A 135 3.84 -17.10 -9.47
N ASP A 136 3.55 -16.11 -8.62
CA ASP A 136 3.92 -14.71 -8.86
C ASP A 136 5.37 -14.47 -8.42
N PRO A 137 6.34 -14.37 -9.36
CA PRO A 137 7.75 -14.22 -9.01
C PRO A 137 8.07 -12.86 -8.44
N LEU A 138 7.34 -11.81 -8.83
CA LEU A 138 7.54 -10.44 -8.33
C LEU A 138 7.13 -10.32 -6.87
N ALA A 139 5.86 -10.67 -6.57
CA ALA A 139 5.34 -10.56 -5.22
C ALA A 139 6.07 -11.51 -4.27
N SER A 140 6.34 -12.76 -4.68
CA SER A 140 7.01 -13.75 -3.82
C SER A 140 8.46 -13.35 -3.51
N THR A 141 9.23 -12.89 -4.49
CA THR A 141 10.63 -12.48 -4.27
C THR A 141 10.69 -11.21 -3.42
N ALA A 142 9.85 -10.20 -3.73
CA ALA A 142 9.81 -8.97 -2.95
C ALA A 142 9.37 -9.23 -1.50
N ALA A 143 8.38 -10.09 -1.28
CA ALA A 143 7.94 -10.46 0.06
C ALA A 143 9.04 -11.24 0.81
N CYS A 144 9.66 -12.24 0.18
CA CYS A 144 10.73 -13.04 0.78
C CYS A 144 11.87 -12.16 1.31
N VAL A 145 12.39 -11.26 0.47
CA VAL A 145 13.48 -10.34 0.83
C VAL A 145 13.05 -9.34 1.93
N SER A 146 11.77 -9.04 2.01
CA SER A 146 11.24 -8.06 2.98
C SER A 146 10.86 -8.65 4.34
N ILE A 147 10.54 -9.95 4.44
CA ILE A 147 10.16 -10.61 5.71
C ILE A 147 11.13 -10.33 6.86
N PRO A 148 12.47 -10.35 6.69
CA PRO A 148 13.40 -10.05 7.77
C PRO A 148 13.15 -8.69 8.44
N PHE A 149 12.76 -7.67 7.69
CA PHE A 149 12.47 -6.34 8.27
C PHE A 149 11.26 -6.39 9.21
N PHE A 150 10.21 -7.15 8.86
CA PHE A 150 9.04 -7.35 9.71
C PHE A 150 9.39 -8.16 10.96
N VAL A 151 10.20 -9.21 10.82
CA VAL A 151 10.67 -10.01 11.96
C VAL A 151 11.49 -9.13 12.92
N PHE A 152 12.45 -8.34 12.42
CA PHE A 152 13.22 -7.42 13.25
C PHE A 152 12.34 -6.39 13.95
N THR A 153 11.29 -5.88 13.27
CA THR A 153 10.36 -4.94 13.86
C THR A 153 9.61 -5.55 15.05
N VAL A 154 9.18 -6.81 14.97
CA VAL A 154 8.53 -7.52 16.06
C VAL A 154 9.50 -7.81 17.21
N MET A 155 10.74 -8.22 16.90
CA MET A 155 11.75 -8.58 17.91
C MET A 155 12.29 -7.36 18.65
N ARG A 156 12.68 -6.33 17.91
CA ARG A 156 13.40 -5.16 18.46
C ARG A 156 12.47 -4.04 18.91
N ARG A 157 11.32 -3.87 18.23
CA ARG A 157 10.30 -2.87 18.53
C ARG A 157 10.77 -1.41 18.42
N PHE A 158 11.87 -1.14 17.73
CA PHE A 158 12.34 0.22 17.51
C PHE A 158 11.53 0.90 16.41
N GLU A 159 11.30 2.21 16.50
CA GLU A 159 10.57 2.98 15.50
C GLU A 159 11.29 2.97 14.14
N LYS A 160 12.61 3.04 14.14
CA LYS A 160 13.42 2.91 12.92
C LYS A 160 13.23 1.58 12.19
N ASP A 161 12.98 0.48 12.92
CA ASP A 161 12.73 -0.81 12.28
C ASP A 161 11.30 -0.85 11.68
N VAL A 162 10.32 -0.19 12.33
CA VAL A 162 8.98 0.01 11.75
C VAL A 162 9.07 0.80 10.44
N LEU A 163 9.81 1.90 10.42
CA LEU A 163 10.00 2.71 9.21
C LEU A 163 10.70 1.92 8.08
N ARG A 164 11.66 1.07 8.42
CA ARG A 164 12.29 0.16 7.45
C ARG A 164 11.31 -0.85 6.89
N ALA A 165 10.49 -1.47 7.74
CA ALA A 165 9.46 -2.42 7.32
C ALA A 165 8.38 -1.78 6.45
N ILE A 166 8.15 -0.47 6.55
CA ILE A 166 7.26 0.27 5.65
C ILE A 166 7.95 0.57 4.30
N ARG A 167 9.17 1.11 4.34
CA ARG A 167 9.82 1.69 3.16
C ARG A 167 10.50 0.65 2.26
N TYR A 168 11.18 -0.32 2.86
CA TYR A 168 12.00 -1.26 2.09
C TYR A 168 11.20 -2.24 1.21
N PRO A 169 10.05 -2.79 1.64
CA PRO A 169 9.24 -3.62 0.75
C PRO A 169 8.78 -2.88 -0.50
N ILE A 170 8.40 -1.61 -0.36
CA ILE A 170 8.01 -0.75 -1.49
C ILE A 170 9.20 -0.54 -2.43
N PHE A 171 10.38 -0.24 -1.86
CA PHE A 171 11.61 -0.07 -2.64
C PHE A 171 11.99 -1.36 -3.39
N ILE A 172 11.98 -2.51 -2.70
CA ILE A 172 12.32 -3.81 -3.25
C ILE A 172 11.36 -4.21 -4.37
N LEU A 173 10.05 -4.03 -4.17
CA LEU A 173 9.05 -4.30 -5.21
C LEU A 173 9.28 -3.41 -6.43
N ASN A 174 9.52 -2.11 -6.24
CA ASN A 174 9.83 -1.19 -7.34
C ASN A 174 11.11 -1.59 -8.07
N PHE A 175 12.15 -1.99 -7.33
CA PHE A 175 13.42 -2.43 -7.92
C PHE A 175 13.20 -3.64 -8.84
N PHE A 176 12.50 -4.68 -8.40
CA PHE A 176 12.20 -5.83 -9.23
C PHE A 176 11.28 -5.48 -10.41
N THR A 177 10.28 -4.63 -10.20
CA THR A 177 9.39 -4.16 -11.27
C THR A 177 10.18 -3.39 -12.34
N LEU A 178 11.08 -2.50 -11.94
CA LEU A 178 11.92 -1.75 -12.87
C LEU A 178 12.96 -2.62 -13.59
N SER A 179 13.38 -3.72 -12.98
CA SER A 179 14.28 -4.69 -13.64
C SER A 179 13.60 -5.40 -14.80
N ILE A 180 12.28 -5.60 -14.71
CA ILE A 180 11.47 -6.21 -15.78
C ILE A 180 10.95 -5.15 -16.77
N TYR A 181 10.54 -3.99 -16.25
CA TYR A 181 9.94 -2.89 -17.03
C TYR A 181 10.75 -1.60 -16.85
N PRO A 182 11.94 -1.46 -17.46
CA PRO A 182 12.84 -0.31 -17.23
C PRO A 182 12.22 1.05 -17.58
N TRP A 183 11.29 1.09 -18.53
CA TRP A 183 10.59 2.30 -18.96
C TRP A 183 9.73 2.94 -17.86
N LEU A 184 9.30 2.15 -16.86
CA LEU A 184 8.58 2.68 -15.69
C LEU A 184 9.47 3.55 -14.78
N SER A 185 10.80 3.53 -14.96
CA SER A 185 11.70 4.42 -14.23
C SER A 185 11.40 5.90 -14.50
N VAL A 186 10.99 6.24 -15.71
CA VAL A 186 10.70 7.63 -16.08
C VAL A 186 9.54 8.23 -15.26
N PRO A 187 8.31 7.66 -15.28
CA PRO A 187 7.22 8.19 -14.47
C PRO A 187 7.50 8.09 -12.97
N LEU A 188 8.22 7.07 -12.51
CA LEU A 188 8.58 6.92 -11.10
C LEU A 188 9.51 8.06 -10.66
N LEU A 189 10.57 8.35 -11.41
CA LEU A 189 11.50 9.45 -11.12
C LEU A 189 10.79 10.82 -11.19
N ILE A 190 9.95 11.04 -12.19
CA ILE A 190 9.16 12.26 -12.29
C ILE A 190 8.30 12.44 -11.02
N THR A 191 7.56 11.41 -10.64
CA THR A 191 6.70 11.46 -9.44
C THR A 191 7.52 11.70 -8.17
N PHE A 192 8.66 11.02 -8.03
CA PHE A 192 9.56 11.18 -6.89
C PHE A 192 10.08 12.62 -6.78
N TYR A 193 10.63 13.18 -7.87
CA TYR A 193 11.19 14.54 -7.84
C TYR A 193 10.12 15.61 -7.71
N LEU A 194 8.95 15.46 -8.33
CA LEU A 194 7.84 16.39 -8.14
C LEU A 194 7.33 16.38 -6.70
N SER A 195 7.21 15.18 -6.09
CA SER A 195 6.83 15.06 -4.68
C SER A 195 7.87 15.72 -3.78
N LYS A 196 9.16 15.43 -4.01
CA LYS A 196 10.25 16.03 -3.25
C LYS A 196 10.26 17.56 -3.35
N TYR A 197 10.10 18.09 -4.56
CA TYR A 197 10.00 19.54 -4.80
C TYR A 197 8.82 20.15 -4.06
N TYR A 198 7.61 19.52 -4.16
CA TYR A 198 6.40 19.99 -3.49
C TYR A 198 6.56 20.07 -1.98
N TYR A 199 7.05 19.01 -1.35
CA TYR A 199 7.20 18.95 0.11
C TYR A 199 8.28 19.92 0.59
N TRP A 200 9.40 20.01 -0.12
CA TRP A 200 10.46 20.95 0.22
C TRP A 200 9.98 22.40 0.10
N HIS A 201 9.34 22.76 -1.00
CA HIS A 201 8.95 24.14 -1.26
C HIS A 201 7.80 24.65 -0.41
N ARG A 202 6.88 23.74 -0.01
CA ARG A 202 5.68 24.12 0.75
C ARG A 202 5.80 23.94 2.26
N PHE A 203 6.59 22.98 2.72
CA PHE A 203 6.66 22.58 4.12
C PHE A 203 8.07 22.53 4.68
N ASP A 204 9.11 22.88 3.89
CA ASP A 204 10.53 22.74 4.22
C ASP A 204 10.90 21.31 4.68
N LEU A 205 10.22 20.30 4.13
CA LEU A 205 10.41 18.90 4.44
C LEU A 205 11.17 18.17 3.34
N HIS A 206 12.27 17.50 3.68
CA HIS A 206 13.02 16.66 2.75
C HIS A 206 12.34 15.28 2.56
N TYR A 207 11.12 15.30 2.04
CA TYR A 207 10.32 14.10 1.78
C TYR A 207 9.99 13.99 0.27
N PRO A 208 9.93 12.79 -0.32
CA PRO A 208 10.21 11.48 0.26
C PRO A 208 11.70 11.20 0.48
N THR A 209 12.04 10.42 1.51
CA THR A 209 13.40 10.00 1.81
C THR A 209 13.43 8.52 2.23
N PHE A 210 14.51 7.82 1.87
CA PHE A 210 14.78 6.47 2.35
C PHE A 210 15.64 6.47 3.62
N LEU A 211 16.20 7.63 3.98
CA LEU A 211 16.96 7.79 5.21
C LEU A 211 16.02 7.69 6.40
N VAL A 212 16.40 6.87 7.35
CA VAL A 212 15.78 6.81 8.68
C VAL A 212 16.69 7.64 9.58
N ASP A 213 16.29 8.88 9.85
CA ASP A 213 17.08 9.77 10.68
C ASP A 213 17.29 9.16 12.06
N HIS A 214 18.48 9.35 12.57
CA HIS A 214 18.89 8.92 13.89
C HIS A 214 18.58 10.07 14.87
N ASP A 215 17.40 10.06 15.46
CA ASP A 215 17.12 10.81 16.69
C ASP A 215 17.41 9.91 17.88
#